data_5f5c036e7d323238a0c7601ded48b795
#
_entry.id   5f5c036e7d323238a0c7601ded48b795
#
_cell.length_a   1.000
_cell.length_b   1.000
_cell.length_c   1.000
_cell.angle_alpha   90.00
_cell.angle_beta   90.00
_cell.angle_gamma   90.00
#
_symmetry.space_group_name_H-M   'P 1'
#
loop_
_entity.id
_entity.type
_entity.pdbx_description
1 polymer ?
#
loop_
_entity_poly.entity_id
_entity_poly.type
_entity_poly.pdbx_seq_one_letter_code
_entity_poly.pdbx_strand_id
1 'polypeptide(L)'
;MFTIFINDIGDLFPGGTCVKLFADDVKLYSKVHADPLVLQDCLNRIVEWSRVWQLPISNSKCCVLELQRPSDVVYSLESCALPTVQLTVDLGVSVENGLKFSQHVSKLAAKGHRLTNLILRCFLSRDIDSLVRAFTTYVRPGLEYCSVAWNPMLKKDIETLEKVQRRFTKRIPGLKDLTYCQRLAKLKLDSLELRRVRLDLIFTYKLVFGLTDLNLSDFFLLRSDTRSRGHPYKIYLPGCSSMIRHSFFSYRAARIWNGLPKDSTNFSSLILFKRSLRSNVLARYCKVYFF
;
A
#
# COMPACT_ATOMS: atom_id res chain seq x y z
N MET A 1 -17.04 -6.66 21.02
CA MET A 1 -18.52 -6.78 21.02
C MET A 1 -19.14 -6.16 19.77
N PHE A 2 -18.83 -4.93 19.36
CA PHE A 2 -19.37 -4.27 18.16
C PHE A 2 -19.22 -5.12 16.87
N THR A 3 -18.06 -5.71 16.61
CA THR A 3 -17.81 -6.57 15.43
C THR A 3 -18.69 -7.80 15.34
N ILE A 4 -19.26 -8.28 16.46
CA ILE A 4 -20.21 -9.41 16.45
C ILE A 4 -21.55 -8.95 15.89
N PHE A 5 -21.98 -7.72 16.25
CA PHE A 5 -23.26 -7.15 15.80
C PHE A 5 -23.28 -6.83 14.30
N ILE A 6 -22.15 -6.48 13.70
CA ILE A 6 -22.09 -6.11 12.27
C ILE A 6 -21.65 -7.26 11.37
N ASN A 7 -21.37 -8.44 11.92
CA ASN A 7 -20.80 -9.54 11.16
C ASN A 7 -21.75 -10.11 10.10
N ASP A 8 -23.06 -10.06 10.35
CA ASP A 8 -24.11 -10.51 9.46
C ASP A 8 -24.36 -9.59 8.25
N ILE A 9 -23.84 -8.36 8.28
CA ILE A 9 -23.87 -7.45 7.11
C ILE A 9 -23.29 -8.12 5.85
N GLY A 10 -22.27 -8.98 6.02
CA GLY A 10 -21.66 -9.70 4.91
C GLY A 10 -22.62 -10.62 4.15
N ASP A 11 -23.65 -11.12 4.81
CA ASP A 11 -24.60 -12.09 4.28
C ASP A 11 -25.76 -11.43 3.52
N LEU A 12 -25.87 -10.11 3.58
CA LEU A 12 -26.97 -9.35 2.94
C LEU A 12 -26.88 -9.30 1.42
N PHE A 13 -25.71 -9.59 0.83
CA PHE A 13 -25.42 -9.20 -0.55
C PHE A 13 -25.56 -10.36 -1.54
N PRO A 14 -26.23 -10.13 -2.68
CA PRO A 14 -26.32 -11.13 -3.73
C PRO A 14 -24.96 -11.40 -4.36
N GLY A 15 -24.80 -12.60 -4.92
CA GLY A 15 -23.56 -12.98 -5.62
C GLY A 15 -23.23 -12.00 -6.75
N GLY A 16 -21.98 -11.54 -6.81
CA GLY A 16 -21.49 -10.58 -7.81
C GLY A 16 -21.11 -9.21 -7.26
N THR A 17 -21.61 -8.83 -6.09
CA THR A 17 -21.17 -7.62 -5.37
C THR A 17 -20.05 -7.98 -4.40
N CYS A 18 -18.96 -7.22 -4.42
CA CYS A 18 -17.90 -7.38 -3.43
C CYS A 18 -18.14 -6.44 -2.26
N VAL A 19 -18.17 -7.02 -1.06
CA VAL A 19 -18.26 -6.30 0.22
C VAL A 19 -17.00 -6.49 0.99
N LYS A 20 -16.50 -5.42 1.59
CA LYS A 20 -15.39 -5.48 2.56
C LYS A 20 -15.77 -4.69 3.81
N LEU A 21 -15.55 -5.32 4.94
CA LEU A 21 -15.84 -4.76 6.26
C LEU A 21 -14.53 -4.56 7.02
N PHE A 22 -14.43 -3.43 7.68
CA PHE A 22 -13.34 -3.17 8.64
C PHE A 22 -13.88 -2.31 9.79
N ALA A 23 -14.09 -2.91 10.93
CA ALA A 23 -14.79 -2.31 12.06
C ALA A 23 -16.15 -1.77 11.62
N ASP A 24 -16.38 -0.46 11.69
CA ASP A 24 -17.58 0.25 11.27
C ASP A 24 -17.57 0.68 9.78
N ASP A 25 -16.43 0.56 9.11
CA ASP A 25 -16.32 0.90 7.68
C ASP A 25 -16.85 -0.23 6.80
N VAL A 26 -17.85 0.08 5.99
CA VAL A 26 -18.41 -0.82 4.96
C VAL A 26 -18.05 -0.31 3.58
N LYS A 27 -17.54 -1.19 2.72
CA LYS A 27 -17.23 -0.88 1.32
C LYS A 27 -17.93 -1.83 0.41
N LEU A 28 -18.67 -1.25 -0.53
CA LEU A 28 -19.28 -1.96 -1.63
C LEU A 28 -18.54 -1.62 -2.92
N TYR A 29 -18.26 -2.60 -3.74
CA TYR A 29 -17.76 -2.35 -5.08
C TYR A 29 -18.23 -3.41 -6.08
N SER A 30 -18.45 -2.94 -7.28
CA SER A 30 -18.85 -3.76 -8.44
C SER A 30 -17.91 -3.54 -9.61
N LYS A 31 -17.95 -4.42 -10.58
CA LYS A 31 -17.22 -4.23 -11.84
C LYS A 31 -17.91 -3.16 -12.69
N VAL A 32 -17.14 -2.46 -13.53
CA VAL A 32 -17.60 -1.35 -14.40
C VAL A 32 -18.80 -1.71 -15.32
N HIS A 33 -19.00 -2.98 -15.62
CA HIS A 33 -20.10 -3.47 -16.47
C HIS A 33 -21.20 -4.18 -15.67
N ALA A 34 -21.20 -4.09 -14.33
CA ALA A 34 -22.30 -4.60 -13.53
C ALA A 34 -23.48 -3.63 -13.60
N ASP A 35 -24.69 -4.18 -13.53
CA ASP A 35 -25.90 -3.38 -13.47
C ASP A 35 -25.85 -2.44 -12.25
N PRO A 36 -25.97 -1.12 -12.44
CA PRO A 36 -26.00 -0.16 -11.33
C PRO A 36 -27.10 -0.44 -10.31
N LEU A 37 -28.22 -1.02 -10.75
CA LEU A 37 -29.35 -1.38 -9.87
C LEU A 37 -28.94 -2.39 -8.79
N VAL A 38 -28.01 -3.28 -9.10
CA VAL A 38 -27.50 -4.27 -8.11
C VAL A 38 -26.78 -3.56 -6.95
N LEU A 39 -25.98 -2.55 -7.24
CA LEU A 39 -25.27 -1.82 -6.18
C LEU A 39 -26.25 -0.95 -5.38
N GLN A 40 -27.28 -0.36 -6.03
CA GLN A 40 -28.33 0.39 -5.33
C GLN A 40 -29.17 -0.54 -4.44
N ASP A 41 -29.50 -1.75 -4.90
CA ASP A 41 -30.20 -2.73 -4.07
C ASP A 41 -29.37 -3.10 -2.82
N CYS A 42 -28.05 -3.27 -2.97
CA CYS A 42 -27.16 -3.49 -1.83
C CYS A 42 -27.20 -2.33 -0.82
N LEU A 43 -27.21 -1.08 -1.30
CA LEU A 43 -27.35 0.10 -0.43
C LEU A 43 -28.69 0.10 0.30
N ASN A 44 -29.79 -0.25 -0.37
CA ASN A 44 -31.11 -0.34 0.23
C ASN A 44 -31.17 -1.42 1.33
N ARG A 45 -30.53 -2.57 1.10
CA ARG A 45 -30.43 -3.65 2.12
C ARG A 45 -29.63 -3.21 3.36
N ILE A 46 -28.56 -2.45 3.18
CA ILE A 46 -27.79 -1.89 4.31
C ILE A 46 -28.67 -0.92 5.11
N VAL A 47 -29.45 -0.08 4.45
CA VAL A 47 -30.38 0.84 5.11
C VAL A 47 -31.40 0.08 5.95
N GLU A 48 -32.00 -0.96 5.38
CA GLU A 48 -32.96 -1.78 6.13
C GLU A 48 -32.33 -2.50 7.32
N TRP A 49 -31.14 -3.09 7.11
CA TRP A 49 -30.36 -3.69 8.20
C TRP A 49 -30.08 -2.68 9.32
N SER A 50 -29.66 -1.48 8.94
CA SER A 50 -29.36 -0.38 9.86
C SER A 50 -30.59 0.01 10.72
N ARG A 51 -31.79 -0.03 10.14
CA ARG A 51 -33.05 0.23 10.86
C ARG A 51 -33.37 -0.89 11.84
N VAL A 52 -33.25 -2.14 11.41
CA VAL A 52 -33.53 -3.32 12.24
C VAL A 52 -32.60 -3.35 13.47
N TRP A 53 -31.31 -3.09 13.27
CA TRP A 53 -30.32 -3.11 14.33
C TRP A 53 -30.19 -1.79 15.10
N GLN A 54 -30.96 -0.76 14.72
CA GLN A 54 -30.90 0.60 15.34
C GLN A 54 -29.48 1.19 15.31
N LEU A 55 -28.70 0.90 14.26
CA LEU A 55 -27.36 1.40 14.03
C LEU A 55 -27.37 2.41 12.87
N PRO A 56 -27.59 3.71 13.12
CA PRO A 56 -27.78 4.69 12.07
C PRO A 56 -26.52 4.89 11.23
N ILE A 57 -26.70 4.94 9.91
CA ILE A 57 -25.62 5.22 8.97
C ILE A 57 -25.36 6.71 8.90
N SER A 58 -24.10 7.11 8.93
CA SER A 58 -23.73 8.52 8.77
C SER A 58 -23.66 8.91 7.31
N ASN A 59 -24.79 9.34 6.72
CA ASN A 59 -24.89 9.71 5.30
C ASN A 59 -23.85 10.76 4.88
N SER A 60 -23.53 11.71 5.76
CA SER A 60 -22.55 12.77 5.50
C SER A 60 -21.11 12.26 5.32
N LYS A 61 -20.80 11.03 5.76
CA LYS A 61 -19.49 10.38 5.59
C LYS A 61 -19.47 9.42 4.40
N CYS A 62 -20.63 9.09 3.85
CA CYS A 62 -20.74 8.18 2.73
C CYS A 62 -20.46 8.91 1.42
N CYS A 63 -19.75 8.26 0.51
CA CYS A 63 -19.44 8.80 -0.82
C CYS A 63 -19.23 7.69 -1.84
N VAL A 64 -19.32 8.06 -3.11
CA VAL A 64 -19.01 7.20 -4.25
C VAL A 64 -17.68 7.61 -4.86
N LEU A 65 -16.78 6.65 -5.07
CA LEU A 65 -15.55 6.85 -5.80
C LEU A 65 -15.59 6.03 -7.10
N GLU A 66 -15.69 6.71 -8.22
CA GLU A 66 -15.67 6.08 -9.54
C GLU A 66 -14.22 5.96 -10.04
N LEU A 67 -13.78 4.73 -10.29
CA LEU A 67 -12.43 4.49 -10.77
C LEU A 67 -12.35 4.54 -12.28
N GLN A 68 -11.51 5.44 -12.82
CA GLN A 68 -11.13 5.60 -14.23
C GLN A 68 -12.21 6.11 -15.19
N ARG A 69 -13.47 5.74 -15.04
CA ARG A 69 -14.55 6.16 -15.93
C ARG A 69 -15.68 6.76 -15.10
N PRO A 70 -16.01 8.02 -15.32
CA PRO A 70 -17.20 8.60 -14.73
C PRO A 70 -18.45 7.92 -15.30
N SER A 71 -19.46 7.77 -14.49
CA SER A 71 -20.80 7.33 -14.89
C SER A 71 -21.83 8.39 -14.52
N ASP A 72 -22.96 8.38 -15.20
CA ASP A 72 -24.09 9.28 -14.88
C ASP A 72 -25.01 8.70 -13.79
N VAL A 73 -24.57 7.60 -13.15
CA VAL A 73 -25.37 6.90 -12.14
C VAL A 73 -25.27 7.61 -10.80
N VAL A 74 -26.40 7.99 -10.26
CA VAL A 74 -26.50 8.58 -8.93
C VAL A 74 -26.97 7.50 -7.96
N TYR A 75 -26.13 7.18 -6.98
CA TYR A 75 -26.50 6.28 -5.89
C TYR A 75 -27.07 7.07 -4.72
N SER A 76 -27.99 6.46 -3.99
CA SER A 76 -28.62 7.09 -2.81
C SER A 76 -28.66 6.16 -1.60
N LEU A 77 -28.60 6.76 -0.44
CA LEU A 77 -28.94 6.13 0.84
C LEU A 77 -30.22 6.79 1.35
N GLU A 78 -31.27 5.98 1.53
CA GLU A 78 -32.63 6.49 1.78
C GLU A 78 -33.06 7.46 0.67
N SER A 79 -33.34 8.72 1.02
CA SER A 79 -33.68 9.79 0.08
C SER A 79 -32.51 10.73 -0.23
N CYS A 80 -31.32 10.47 0.31
CA CYS A 80 -30.15 11.31 0.14
C CYS A 80 -29.24 10.78 -0.96
N ALA A 81 -29.02 11.56 -2.03
CA ALA A 81 -28.03 11.23 -3.04
C ALA A 81 -26.61 11.25 -2.45
N LEU A 82 -25.83 10.23 -2.76
CA LEU A 82 -24.43 10.16 -2.33
C LEU A 82 -23.55 11.03 -3.23
N PRO A 83 -22.65 11.84 -2.64
CA PRO A 83 -21.74 12.64 -3.42
C PRO A 83 -20.70 11.76 -4.13
N THR A 84 -20.52 11.97 -5.43
CA THR A 84 -19.39 11.39 -6.18
C THR A 84 -18.15 12.24 -5.95
N VAL A 85 -17.08 11.59 -5.49
CA VAL A 85 -15.82 12.25 -5.12
C VAL A 85 -14.67 11.81 -6.01
N GLN A 86 -13.69 12.69 -6.20
CA GLN A 86 -12.47 12.41 -6.95
C GLN A 86 -11.37 11.75 -6.07
N LEU A 87 -11.51 11.89 -4.76
CA LEU A 87 -10.54 11.43 -3.78
C LEU A 87 -11.28 11.04 -2.50
N THR A 88 -10.97 9.86 -1.98
CA THR A 88 -11.41 9.45 -0.63
C THR A 88 -10.23 8.92 0.18
N VAL A 89 -10.42 8.80 1.49
CA VAL A 89 -9.43 8.19 2.39
C VAL A 89 -9.95 6.84 2.85
N ASP A 90 -9.27 5.80 2.46
CA ASP A 90 -9.59 4.43 2.80
C ASP A 90 -8.53 3.84 3.74
N LEU A 91 -8.92 3.53 4.98
CA LEU A 91 -8.03 2.99 6.02
C LEU A 91 -6.69 3.75 6.11
N GLY A 92 -6.76 5.08 6.02
CA GLY A 92 -5.59 5.95 6.09
C GLY A 92 -4.83 6.14 4.77
N VAL A 93 -5.24 5.49 3.67
CA VAL A 93 -4.68 5.67 2.33
C VAL A 93 -5.59 6.57 1.51
N SER A 94 -5.06 7.67 0.96
CA SER A 94 -5.82 8.51 0.02
C SER A 94 -5.85 7.84 -1.35
N VAL A 95 -7.04 7.50 -1.82
CA VAL A 95 -7.31 6.86 -3.11
C VAL A 95 -7.97 7.85 -4.04
N GLU A 96 -7.35 8.12 -5.18
CA GLU A 96 -7.86 8.99 -6.24
C GLU A 96 -8.56 8.14 -7.33
N ASN A 97 -9.54 8.73 -8.00
CA ASN A 97 -10.27 8.09 -9.11
C ASN A 97 -9.35 7.58 -10.24
N GLY A 98 -8.23 8.25 -10.49
CA GLY A 98 -7.19 7.84 -11.44
C GLY A 98 -6.19 6.82 -10.90
N LEU A 99 -6.35 6.32 -9.68
CA LEU A 99 -5.42 5.42 -8.98
C LEU A 99 -3.97 5.94 -8.97
N LYS A 100 -3.82 7.26 -8.96
CA LYS A 100 -2.54 7.95 -8.78
C LYS A 100 -2.39 8.28 -7.30
N PHE A 101 -1.27 7.92 -6.71
CA PHE A 101 -1.04 8.13 -5.28
C PHE A 101 -0.15 9.35 -4.97
N SER A 102 0.01 10.28 -5.93
CA SER A 102 0.88 11.45 -5.75
C SER A 102 0.42 12.36 -4.62
N GLN A 103 -0.91 12.55 -4.44
CA GLN A 103 -1.44 13.33 -3.32
C GLN A 103 -1.20 12.63 -1.98
N HIS A 104 -1.42 11.30 -1.94
CA HIS A 104 -1.12 10.51 -0.75
C HIS A 104 0.36 10.62 -0.36
N VAL A 105 1.27 10.44 -1.32
CA VAL A 105 2.72 10.59 -1.14
C VAL A 105 3.08 11.97 -0.59
N SER A 106 2.49 13.02 -1.14
CA SER A 106 2.72 14.41 -0.69
C SER A 106 2.26 14.62 0.76
N LYS A 107 1.08 14.09 1.12
CA LYS A 107 0.57 14.14 2.50
C LYS A 107 1.48 13.39 3.48
N LEU A 108 1.95 12.18 3.10
CA LEU A 108 2.87 11.40 3.93
C LEU A 108 4.21 12.12 4.11
N ALA A 109 4.78 12.68 3.05
CA ALA A 109 6.04 13.42 3.12
C ALA A 109 5.91 14.66 4.00
N ALA A 110 4.81 15.43 3.87
CA ALA A 110 4.54 16.59 4.72
C ALA A 110 4.44 16.19 6.20
N LYS A 111 3.71 15.10 6.53
CA LYS A 111 3.62 14.56 7.88
C LYS A 111 5.01 14.12 8.39
N GLY A 112 5.78 13.41 7.55
CA GLY A 112 7.13 12.99 7.86
C GLY A 112 8.07 14.16 8.17
N HIS A 113 8.01 15.25 7.37
CA HIS A 113 8.78 16.46 7.64
C HIS A 113 8.40 17.14 8.95
N ARG A 114 7.11 17.20 9.29
CA ARG A 114 6.66 17.74 10.59
C ARG A 114 7.21 16.93 11.76
N LEU A 115 7.09 15.59 11.70
CA LEU A 115 7.60 14.71 12.75
C LEU A 115 9.11 14.76 12.88
N THR A 116 9.87 14.81 11.76
CA THR A 116 11.33 14.95 11.81
C THR A 116 11.75 16.28 12.44
N ASN A 117 11.06 17.37 12.12
CA ASN A 117 11.31 18.67 12.75
C ASN A 117 11.00 18.65 14.26
N LEU A 118 9.92 17.96 14.66
CA LEU A 118 9.57 17.80 16.07
C LEU A 118 10.68 17.02 16.82
N ILE A 119 11.11 15.86 16.29
CA ILE A 119 12.19 15.07 16.88
C ILE A 119 13.44 15.95 17.08
N LEU A 120 13.87 16.66 16.05
CA LEU A 120 15.09 17.48 16.09
C LEU A 120 14.97 18.70 17.02
N ARG A 121 13.77 19.11 17.43
CA ARG A 121 13.55 20.18 18.43
C ARG A 121 13.44 19.63 19.85
N CYS A 122 12.70 18.54 20.02
CA CYS A 122 12.39 18.02 21.36
C CYS A 122 13.54 17.19 21.95
N PHE A 123 14.35 16.53 21.11
CA PHE A 123 15.49 15.77 21.61
C PHE A 123 16.67 16.71 21.90
N LEU A 124 16.95 16.95 23.15
CA LEU A 124 18.08 17.74 23.61
C LEU A 124 19.40 17.00 23.36
N SER A 125 19.41 15.69 23.60
CA SER A 125 20.54 14.83 23.22
C SER A 125 20.71 14.83 21.69
N ARG A 126 21.94 15.06 21.27
CA ARG A 126 22.35 14.99 19.87
C ARG A 126 23.01 13.66 19.53
N ASP A 127 22.83 12.67 20.39
CA ASP A 127 23.31 11.31 20.16
C ASP A 127 22.71 10.73 18.88
N ILE A 128 23.58 10.22 18.02
CA ILE A 128 23.23 9.73 16.68
C ILE A 128 22.27 8.55 16.77
N ASP A 129 22.55 7.59 17.65
CA ASP A 129 21.75 6.36 17.76
C ASP A 129 20.35 6.67 18.28
N SER A 130 20.22 7.58 19.24
CA SER A 130 18.93 8.04 19.77
C SER A 130 18.11 8.74 18.70
N LEU A 131 18.70 9.62 17.90
CA LEU A 131 18.02 10.32 16.81
C LEU A 131 17.59 9.34 15.71
N VAL A 132 18.44 8.39 15.33
CA VAL A 132 18.10 7.35 14.34
C VAL A 132 16.99 6.46 14.85
N ARG A 133 17.03 6.06 16.13
CA ARG A 133 15.97 5.28 16.76
C ARG A 133 14.66 6.06 16.76
N ALA A 134 14.66 7.33 17.12
CA ALA A 134 13.46 8.17 17.08
C ALA A 134 12.87 8.25 15.65
N PHE A 135 13.70 8.47 14.63
CA PHE A 135 13.27 8.48 13.24
C PHE A 135 12.66 7.13 12.82
N THR A 136 13.34 6.05 13.13
CA THR A 136 12.90 4.70 12.71
C THR A 136 11.66 4.22 13.45
N THR A 137 11.38 4.76 14.65
CA THR A 137 10.20 4.41 15.45
C THR A 137 9.00 5.30 15.13
N TYR A 138 9.18 6.61 14.99
CA TYR A 138 8.06 7.56 14.93
C TYR A 138 7.77 8.09 13.52
N VAL A 139 8.77 8.13 12.63
CA VAL A 139 8.59 8.72 11.29
C VAL A 139 8.45 7.64 10.22
N ARG A 140 9.41 6.72 10.18
CA ARG A 140 9.50 5.71 9.11
C ARG A 140 8.27 4.82 8.97
N PRO A 141 7.63 4.32 10.05
CA PRO A 141 6.43 3.50 9.90
C PRO A 141 5.29 4.22 9.19
N GLY A 142 5.12 5.52 9.44
CA GLY A 142 4.14 6.33 8.72
C GLY A 142 4.43 6.52 7.23
N LEU A 143 5.71 6.49 6.82
CA LEU A 143 6.14 6.58 5.42
C LEU A 143 6.07 5.22 4.68
N GLU A 144 5.86 4.12 5.41
CA GLU A 144 5.84 2.76 4.89
C GLU A 144 4.47 2.08 5.05
N TYR A 145 3.57 2.65 5.85
CA TYR A 145 2.26 2.08 6.12
C TYR A 145 1.52 1.76 4.82
N CYS A 146 1.07 0.53 4.69
CA CYS A 146 0.32 0.03 3.53
C CYS A 146 0.99 0.29 2.16
N SER A 147 2.33 0.43 2.13
CA SER A 147 3.06 0.80 0.89
C SER A 147 2.88 -0.20 -0.24
N VAL A 148 2.54 -1.44 0.06
CA VAL A 148 2.19 -2.46 -0.93
C VAL A 148 1.04 -2.00 -1.83
N ALA A 149 0.07 -1.26 -1.30
CA ALA A 149 -1.05 -0.74 -2.08
C ALA A 149 -0.64 0.44 -2.99
N TRP A 150 0.16 1.38 -2.47
CA TRP A 150 0.38 2.68 -3.10
C TRP A 150 1.83 2.96 -3.53
N ASN A 151 2.77 2.01 -3.43
CA ASN A 151 4.19 2.23 -3.73
C ASN A 151 4.39 3.00 -5.05
N PRO A 152 4.97 4.22 -5.02
CA PRO A 152 5.01 5.10 -6.18
C PRO A 152 5.97 4.58 -7.26
N MET A 153 5.55 4.73 -8.52
CA MET A 153 6.36 4.39 -9.69
C MET A 153 7.04 5.62 -10.32
N LEU A 154 6.53 6.82 -10.07
CA LEU A 154 7.08 8.06 -10.60
C LEU A 154 8.30 8.50 -9.77
N LYS A 155 9.41 8.82 -10.44
CA LYS A 155 10.64 9.30 -9.78
C LYS A 155 10.38 10.48 -8.84
N LYS A 156 9.56 11.44 -9.26
CA LYS A 156 9.20 12.61 -8.44
C LYS A 156 8.58 12.24 -7.10
N ASP A 157 7.73 11.21 -7.07
CA ASP A 157 7.04 10.78 -5.87
C ASP A 157 7.97 9.98 -4.96
N ILE A 158 8.82 9.13 -5.54
CA ILE A 158 9.89 8.42 -4.83
C ILE A 158 10.81 9.43 -4.15
N GLU A 159 11.27 10.44 -4.89
CA GLU A 159 12.14 11.51 -4.37
C GLU A 159 11.46 12.33 -3.27
N THR A 160 10.15 12.57 -3.40
CA THR A 160 9.38 13.33 -2.40
C THR A 160 9.39 12.63 -1.05
N LEU A 161 9.22 11.31 -1.02
CA LEU A 161 9.35 10.54 0.21
C LEU A 161 10.81 10.50 0.72
N GLU A 162 11.75 10.25 -0.18
CA GLU A 162 13.15 10.13 0.16
C GLU A 162 13.75 11.43 0.71
N LYS A 163 13.24 12.60 0.27
CA LYS A 163 13.62 13.91 0.80
C LYS A 163 13.42 14.01 2.31
N VAL A 164 12.44 13.30 2.89
CA VAL A 164 12.22 13.29 4.34
C VAL A 164 13.44 12.70 5.05
N GLN A 165 13.89 11.50 4.66
CA GLN A 165 15.05 10.83 5.26
C GLN A 165 16.34 11.56 4.91
N ARG A 166 16.49 12.06 3.68
CA ARG A 166 17.66 12.83 3.24
C ARG A 166 17.83 14.10 4.08
N ARG A 167 16.76 14.86 4.32
CA ARG A 167 16.78 16.07 5.13
C ARG A 167 17.08 15.76 6.58
N PHE A 168 16.44 14.73 7.13
CA PHE A 168 16.70 14.29 8.51
C PHE A 168 18.17 13.92 8.72
N THR A 169 18.71 12.99 7.90
CA THR A 169 20.09 12.50 8.03
C THR A 169 21.12 13.60 7.84
N LYS A 170 20.83 14.63 7.00
CA LYS A 170 21.75 15.78 6.83
C LYS A 170 21.84 16.66 8.08
N ARG A 171 20.82 16.64 8.95
CA ARG A 171 20.77 17.47 10.18
C ARG A 171 21.31 16.74 11.40
N ILE A 172 21.73 15.49 11.26
CA ILE A 172 22.42 14.76 12.32
C ILE A 172 23.86 15.31 12.44
N PRO A 173 24.37 15.57 13.67
CA PRO A 173 25.71 16.10 13.89
C PRO A 173 26.80 15.25 13.21
N GLY A 174 27.76 15.90 12.59
CA GLY A 174 28.89 15.25 11.91
C GLY A 174 28.56 14.55 10.59
N LEU A 175 27.34 14.73 10.05
CA LEU A 175 26.94 14.10 8.78
C LEU A 175 26.62 15.10 7.65
N LYS A 176 26.70 16.40 7.92
CA LYS A 176 26.26 17.46 6.99
C LYS A 176 26.99 17.41 5.64
N ASP A 177 28.31 17.15 5.66
CA ASP A 177 29.19 17.23 4.49
C ASP A 177 29.27 15.89 3.72
N LEU A 178 28.70 14.83 4.26
CA LEU A 178 28.64 13.52 3.60
C LEU A 178 27.53 13.50 2.54
N THR A 179 27.79 12.75 1.45
CA THR A 179 26.76 12.44 0.47
C THR A 179 25.62 11.63 1.13
N TYR A 180 24.47 11.59 0.49
CA TYR A 180 23.32 10.84 1.06
C TYR A 180 23.65 9.34 1.23
N CYS A 181 24.29 8.74 0.23
CA CYS A 181 24.70 7.33 0.30
C CYS A 181 25.68 7.07 1.44
N GLN A 182 26.69 7.94 1.63
CA GLN A 182 27.63 7.82 2.75
C GLN A 182 26.94 7.95 4.11
N ARG A 183 25.94 8.85 4.23
CA ARG A 183 25.14 8.96 5.45
C ARG A 183 24.34 7.68 5.74
N LEU A 184 23.70 7.12 4.72
CA LEU A 184 22.96 5.86 4.87
C LEU A 184 23.86 4.71 5.31
N ALA A 185 25.04 4.57 4.67
CA ALA A 185 26.02 3.55 5.05
C ALA A 185 26.48 3.72 6.50
N LYS A 186 26.84 4.95 6.91
CA LYS A 186 27.31 5.25 8.27
C LYS A 186 26.22 5.00 9.33
N LEU A 187 24.96 5.31 9.01
CA LEU A 187 23.79 5.12 9.89
C LEU A 187 23.20 3.71 9.82
N LYS A 188 23.72 2.85 8.96
CA LYS A 188 23.17 1.51 8.67
C LYS A 188 21.69 1.55 8.29
N LEU A 189 21.31 2.54 7.51
CA LEU A 189 19.97 2.72 7.00
C LEU A 189 19.89 2.36 5.51
N ASP A 190 18.83 1.70 5.13
CA ASP A 190 18.45 1.55 3.71
C ASP A 190 17.69 2.81 3.24
N SER A 191 17.70 3.07 1.93
CA SER A 191 16.79 4.06 1.35
C SER A 191 15.33 3.64 1.54
N LEU A 192 14.42 4.60 1.60
CA LEU A 192 12.99 4.31 1.72
C LEU A 192 12.45 3.59 0.48
N GLU A 193 13.03 3.84 -0.70
CA GLU A 193 12.70 3.11 -1.93
C GLU A 193 13.07 1.64 -1.80
N LEU A 194 14.29 1.32 -1.40
CA LEU A 194 14.76 -0.05 -1.22
C LEU A 194 13.92 -0.82 -0.20
N ARG A 195 13.53 -0.16 0.88
CA ARG A 195 12.67 -0.74 1.89
C ARG A 195 11.29 -1.10 1.36
N ARG A 196 10.67 -0.23 0.53
CA ARG A 196 9.39 -0.55 -0.11
C ARG A 196 9.48 -1.72 -1.09
N VAL A 197 10.57 -1.81 -1.85
CA VAL A 197 10.86 -2.99 -2.69
C VAL A 197 10.92 -4.26 -1.83
N ARG A 198 11.59 -4.19 -0.69
CA ARG A 198 11.66 -5.32 0.25
C ARG A 198 10.30 -5.69 0.83
N LEU A 199 9.47 -4.69 1.17
CA LEU A 199 8.10 -4.92 1.66
C LEU A 199 7.22 -5.59 0.61
N ASP A 200 7.29 -5.15 -0.65
CA ASP A 200 6.59 -5.80 -1.77
C ASP A 200 6.98 -7.29 -1.90
N LEU A 201 8.27 -7.60 -1.82
CA LEU A 201 8.76 -8.98 -1.89
C LEU A 201 8.35 -9.84 -0.69
N ILE A 202 8.38 -9.28 0.51
CA ILE A 202 7.93 -9.97 1.73
C ILE A 202 6.43 -10.28 1.65
N PHE A 203 5.64 -9.35 1.14
CA PHE A 203 4.20 -9.58 0.96
C PHE A 203 3.94 -10.61 -0.16
N THR A 204 4.70 -10.56 -1.26
CA THR A 204 4.66 -11.60 -2.30
C THR A 204 4.98 -12.97 -1.73
N TYR A 205 6.03 -13.08 -0.91
CA TYR A 205 6.36 -14.33 -0.22
C TYR A 205 5.19 -14.86 0.60
N LYS A 206 4.57 -13.98 1.39
CA LYS A 206 3.43 -14.37 2.23
C LYS A 206 2.26 -14.89 1.41
N LEU A 207 1.96 -14.27 0.26
CA LEU A 207 0.90 -14.74 -0.65
C LEU A 207 1.26 -16.08 -1.29
N VAL A 208 2.47 -16.22 -1.81
CA VAL A 208 2.93 -17.45 -2.51
C VAL A 208 2.95 -18.66 -1.57
N PHE A 209 3.27 -18.46 -0.30
CA PHE A 209 3.37 -19.53 0.69
C PHE A 209 2.16 -19.61 1.65
N GLY A 210 1.04 -18.97 1.32
CA GLY A 210 -0.21 -19.07 2.09
C GLY A 210 -0.12 -18.56 3.53
N LEU A 211 0.69 -17.53 3.77
CA LEU A 211 0.85 -16.90 5.09
C LEU A 211 -0.08 -15.69 5.30
N THR A 212 -1.14 -15.60 4.51
CA THR A 212 -2.20 -14.58 4.60
C THR A 212 -3.53 -15.25 4.25
N ASP A 213 -4.64 -14.68 4.73
CA ASP A 213 -6.00 -15.13 4.38
C ASP A 213 -6.45 -14.68 2.97
N LEU A 214 -5.54 -14.13 2.16
CA LEU A 214 -5.81 -13.70 0.81
C LEU A 214 -5.54 -14.82 -0.20
N ASN A 215 -6.41 -14.96 -1.19
CA ASN A 215 -6.21 -15.94 -2.25
C ASN A 215 -5.08 -15.49 -3.18
N LEU A 216 -4.13 -16.38 -3.41
CA LEU A 216 -3.02 -16.15 -4.33
C LEU A 216 -3.51 -15.79 -5.74
N SER A 217 -4.57 -16.48 -6.21
CA SER A 217 -5.15 -16.29 -7.55
C SER A 217 -5.68 -14.89 -7.82
N ASP A 218 -6.02 -14.12 -6.79
CA ASP A 218 -6.47 -12.72 -6.93
C ASP A 218 -5.33 -11.79 -7.34
N PHE A 219 -4.08 -12.20 -7.06
CA PHE A 219 -2.88 -11.40 -7.27
C PHE A 219 -1.95 -11.98 -8.31
N PHE A 220 -1.73 -13.30 -8.26
CA PHE A 220 -0.68 -13.97 -9.03
C PHE A 220 -1.14 -15.32 -9.56
N LEU A 221 -0.63 -15.65 -10.76
CA LEU A 221 -0.64 -17.01 -11.29
C LEU A 221 0.79 -17.53 -11.25
N LEU A 222 1.01 -18.69 -10.63
CA LEU A 222 2.32 -19.33 -10.67
C LEU A 222 2.55 -19.94 -12.06
N ARG A 223 3.79 -19.93 -12.51
CA ARG A 223 4.17 -20.63 -13.73
C ARG A 223 4.23 -22.12 -13.48
N SER A 224 3.55 -22.87 -14.33
CA SER A 224 3.62 -24.35 -14.36
C SER A 224 4.90 -24.86 -15.02
N ASP A 225 5.53 -24.04 -15.88
CA ASP A 225 6.73 -24.43 -16.62
C ASP A 225 7.99 -24.24 -15.76
N THR A 226 8.61 -25.37 -15.38
CA THR A 226 9.84 -25.43 -14.57
C THR A 226 11.13 -25.30 -15.40
N ARG A 227 11.04 -25.22 -16.74
CA ARG A 227 12.21 -25.15 -17.64
C ARG A 227 12.89 -23.78 -17.65
N SER A 228 12.30 -22.76 -17.02
CA SER A 228 12.89 -21.42 -17.01
C SER A 228 14.05 -21.33 -16.01
N ARG A 229 15.15 -20.62 -16.40
CA ARG A 229 16.28 -20.36 -15.50
C ARG A 229 15.83 -19.58 -14.26
N GLY A 230 16.38 -19.90 -13.09
CA GLY A 230 16.14 -19.21 -11.82
C GLY A 230 15.42 -20.08 -10.79
N HIS A 231 14.80 -19.44 -9.78
CA HIS A 231 14.11 -20.14 -8.71
C HIS A 231 12.77 -20.76 -9.17
N PRO A 232 12.25 -21.81 -8.49
CA PRO A 232 11.07 -22.56 -8.95
C PRO A 232 9.73 -21.82 -8.76
N TYR A 233 9.68 -20.79 -7.93
CA TYR A 233 8.45 -20.04 -7.60
C TYR A 233 8.22 -18.85 -8.53
N LYS A 234 8.33 -19.06 -9.86
CA LYS A 234 8.10 -17.99 -10.83
C LYS A 234 6.62 -17.66 -10.97
N ILE A 235 6.34 -16.37 -11.08
CA ILE A 235 5.01 -15.82 -11.28
C ILE A 235 4.81 -15.53 -12.77
N TYR A 236 3.64 -15.87 -13.30
CA TYR A 236 3.27 -15.48 -14.65
C TYR A 236 3.08 -13.96 -14.74
N LEU A 237 3.69 -13.35 -15.74
CA LEU A 237 3.60 -11.91 -15.98
C LEU A 237 2.86 -11.71 -17.31
N PRO A 238 1.58 -11.31 -17.27
CA PRO A 238 0.83 -11.01 -18.49
C PRO A 238 1.41 -9.77 -19.18
N GLY A 239 1.25 -9.68 -20.49
CA GLY A 239 1.56 -8.45 -21.22
C GLY A 239 0.72 -7.29 -20.68
N CYS A 240 1.32 -6.11 -20.58
CA CYS A 240 0.65 -4.93 -20.05
C CYS A 240 1.07 -3.68 -20.80
N SER A 241 0.10 -2.90 -21.30
CA SER A 241 0.29 -1.60 -21.94
C SER A 241 -0.06 -0.42 -21.04
N SER A 242 -0.87 -0.65 -19.99
CA SER A 242 -1.35 0.41 -19.11
C SER A 242 -0.35 0.75 -18.01
N MET A 243 -0.01 2.03 -17.85
CA MET A 243 0.84 2.54 -16.76
C MET A 243 0.25 2.25 -15.37
N ILE A 244 -1.07 2.29 -15.23
CA ILE A 244 -1.75 2.00 -13.97
C ILE A 244 -1.50 0.55 -13.57
N ARG A 245 -1.65 -0.39 -14.53
CA ARG A 245 -1.39 -1.80 -14.27
C ARG A 245 0.09 -2.08 -13.98
N HIS A 246 1.01 -1.38 -14.64
CA HIS A 246 2.44 -1.45 -14.32
C HIS A 246 2.77 -1.03 -12.89
N SER A 247 2.01 -0.07 -12.34
CA SER A 247 2.19 0.41 -10.96
C SER A 247 1.51 -0.49 -9.93
N PHE A 248 0.54 -1.30 -10.35
CA PHE A 248 -0.19 -2.17 -9.44
C PHE A 248 0.73 -3.22 -8.81
N PHE A 249 0.46 -3.57 -7.55
CA PHE A 249 1.30 -4.46 -6.74
C PHE A 249 1.65 -5.75 -7.47
N SER A 250 0.67 -6.46 -8.01
CA SER A 250 0.90 -7.76 -8.61
C SER A 250 1.88 -7.70 -9.79
N TYR A 251 1.84 -6.63 -10.60
CA TYR A 251 2.73 -6.51 -11.75
C TYR A 251 4.16 -6.09 -11.33
N ARG A 252 4.30 -5.03 -10.53
CA ARG A 252 5.62 -4.53 -10.12
C ARG A 252 6.37 -5.52 -9.25
N ALA A 253 5.65 -6.19 -8.31
CA ALA A 253 6.25 -7.18 -7.42
C ALA A 253 6.66 -8.45 -8.16
N ALA A 254 5.82 -8.99 -9.05
CA ALA A 254 6.14 -10.17 -9.85
C ALA A 254 7.37 -9.98 -10.73
N ARG A 255 7.57 -8.78 -11.29
CA ARG A 255 8.75 -8.44 -12.07
C ARG A 255 10.04 -8.57 -11.27
N ILE A 256 10.04 -8.02 -10.04
CA ILE A 256 11.19 -8.08 -9.13
C ILE A 256 11.38 -9.49 -8.60
N TRP A 257 10.29 -10.13 -8.17
CA TRP A 257 10.27 -11.51 -7.69
C TRP A 257 10.91 -12.48 -8.69
N ASN A 258 10.48 -12.44 -9.94
CA ASN A 258 11.02 -13.28 -11.00
C ASN A 258 12.52 -13.04 -11.28
N GLY A 259 13.02 -11.85 -10.96
CA GLY A 259 14.42 -11.51 -11.10
C GLY A 259 15.30 -11.88 -9.91
N LEU A 260 14.76 -12.45 -8.84
CA LEU A 260 15.57 -12.86 -7.70
C LEU A 260 16.54 -14.00 -8.08
N PRO A 261 17.80 -13.92 -7.67
CA PRO A 261 18.79 -14.95 -7.98
C PRO A 261 18.52 -16.22 -7.15
N LYS A 262 18.58 -17.38 -7.81
CA LYS A 262 18.34 -18.69 -7.18
C LYS A 262 19.33 -18.98 -6.06
N ASP A 263 20.60 -18.69 -6.29
CA ASP A 263 21.70 -19.14 -5.42
C ASP A 263 21.80 -18.33 -4.12
N SER A 264 21.28 -17.11 -4.10
CA SER A 264 21.35 -16.22 -2.93
C SER A 264 20.02 -15.96 -2.26
N THR A 265 18.89 -16.44 -2.84
CA THR A 265 17.56 -16.25 -2.27
C THR A 265 17.08 -17.53 -1.59
N ASN A 266 16.76 -17.42 -0.31
CA ASN A 266 16.29 -18.56 0.48
C ASN A 266 14.78 -18.51 0.67
N PHE A 267 14.06 -19.50 0.16
CA PHE A 267 12.60 -19.59 0.24
C PHE A 267 12.11 -20.55 1.34
N SER A 268 12.98 -21.17 2.13
CA SER A 268 12.61 -22.20 3.10
C SER A 268 11.75 -21.68 4.26
N SER A 269 11.95 -20.43 4.66
CA SER A 269 11.14 -19.77 5.68
C SER A 269 11.11 -18.25 5.46
N LEU A 270 10.07 -17.59 5.99
CA LEU A 270 9.96 -16.13 5.92
C LEU A 270 11.16 -15.41 6.55
N ILE A 271 11.72 -15.96 7.63
CA ILE A 271 12.89 -15.38 8.32
C ILE A 271 14.12 -15.47 7.42
N LEU A 272 14.39 -16.63 6.84
CA LEU A 272 15.52 -16.85 5.94
C LEU A 272 15.37 -16.06 4.65
N PHE A 273 14.13 -16.00 4.11
CA PHE A 273 13.83 -15.15 2.95
C PHE A 273 14.15 -13.68 3.23
N LYS A 274 13.66 -13.12 4.34
CA LYS A 274 13.99 -11.74 4.72
C LYS A 274 15.47 -11.48 4.83
N ARG A 275 16.24 -12.42 5.40
CA ARG A 275 17.71 -12.32 5.53
C ARG A 275 18.42 -12.40 4.17
N SER A 276 17.87 -13.13 3.23
CA SER A 276 18.43 -13.27 1.87
C SER A 276 18.20 -12.05 0.98
N LEU A 277 17.25 -11.16 1.31
CA LEU A 277 16.96 -9.93 0.57
C LEU A 277 18.02 -8.84 0.84
N ARG A 278 19.22 -9.08 0.36
CA ARG A 278 20.35 -8.15 0.57
C ARG A 278 20.21 -6.88 -0.27
N SER A 279 20.65 -5.75 0.29
CA SER A 279 20.52 -4.43 -0.34
C SER A 279 21.22 -4.34 -1.69
N ASN A 280 22.40 -4.96 -1.85
CA ASN A 280 23.14 -5.00 -3.13
C ASN A 280 22.37 -5.75 -4.25
N VAL A 281 21.62 -6.80 -3.91
CA VAL A 281 20.79 -7.53 -4.87
C VAL A 281 19.58 -6.71 -5.29
N LEU A 282 18.98 -5.99 -4.36
CA LEU A 282 17.75 -5.25 -4.59
C LEU A 282 17.97 -3.84 -5.16
N ALA A 283 19.15 -3.26 -4.98
CA ALA A 283 19.49 -1.90 -5.45
C ALA A 283 19.24 -1.71 -6.96
N ARG A 284 19.44 -2.74 -7.77
CA ARG A 284 19.18 -2.72 -9.23
C ARG A 284 17.72 -2.48 -9.61
N TYR A 285 16.80 -2.65 -8.67
CA TYR A 285 15.37 -2.40 -8.88
C TYR A 285 14.93 -1.01 -8.40
N CYS A 286 15.80 -0.27 -7.74
CA CYS A 286 15.57 1.11 -7.34
C CYS A 286 15.76 2.04 -8.54
N LYS A 287 14.92 3.09 -8.63
CA LYS A 287 14.91 4.03 -9.76
C LYS A 287 15.71 5.29 -9.48
N VAL A 288 15.88 5.65 -8.21
CA VAL A 288 16.38 6.96 -7.81
C VAL A 288 17.74 6.87 -7.12
N TYR A 289 18.02 5.79 -6.40
CA TYR A 289 19.25 5.66 -5.62
C TYR A 289 19.96 4.36 -5.94
N PHE A 290 21.01 4.49 -6.73
CA PHE A 290 22.01 3.45 -6.95
C PHE A 290 23.13 3.64 -5.93
N PHE A 291 23.54 2.57 -5.26
CA PHE A 291 24.72 2.52 -4.40
C PHE A 291 25.99 2.47 -5.24
#